data_15c0bc7250816f62070bdb4dbf84cf03
#
_entry.id   15c0bc7250816f62070bdb4dbf84cf03
#
_cell.length_a   1.000
_cell.length_b   1.000
_cell.length_c   1.000
_cell.angle_alpha   90.00
_cell.angle_beta   90.00
_cell.angle_gamma   90.00
#
_symmetry.space_group_name_H-M   'P 1'
#
loop_
_entity.id
_entity.type
_entity.pdbx_description
1 polymer ?
#
loop_
_entity_poly.entity_id
_entity_poly.type
_entity_poly.pdbx_seq_one_letter_code
_entity_poly.pdbx_strand_id
1 'polypeptide(L)'
;MKIQTLLIAFVVLCSSAFAQTKLVEKVVRKGNELVIPYEKYVLPNGLTLIIHEDHSDPLVHVDVTYHVGSAREEIGKSGFAHFFEHMMFQGSDNVADEQHFKTVTAAGGTLNGTTNRDRTNYFETVPSNQLEKMLWLEADRMGFLLDAVTQKKFEVQRATVKNERGQNYDNRPYGLAQEYLAKNMYPYGHPYSWLTIGYVEDLDRVNVDDLKNFFLRWYGPNNATVT
;
A
#
# COMPACT_ATOMS: atom_id res chain seq x y z
N MET A 1 42.52 30.75 -49.41
CA MET A 1 41.73 31.10 -48.26
C MET A 1 41.21 29.76 -47.66
N LYS A 2 41.80 29.32 -46.57
CA LYS A 2 41.39 28.10 -45.85
C LYS A 2 40.42 28.50 -44.74
N ILE A 3 39.16 28.08 -44.88
CA ILE A 3 38.17 28.26 -43.82
C ILE A 3 38.36 27.09 -42.84
N GLN A 4 38.89 27.41 -41.67
CA GLN A 4 38.95 26.46 -40.56
C GLN A 4 37.58 26.42 -39.92
N THR A 5 36.90 25.30 -40.13
CA THR A 5 35.65 25.00 -39.43
C THR A 5 35.97 24.58 -38.02
N LEU A 6 35.67 25.46 -37.06
CA LEU A 6 35.80 25.19 -35.64
C LEU A 6 34.62 24.29 -35.20
N LEU A 7 34.89 23.02 -35.04
CA LEU A 7 33.93 22.05 -34.50
C LEU A 7 33.92 22.25 -32.98
N ILE A 8 32.98 23.04 -32.47
CA ILE A 8 32.72 23.13 -31.03
C ILE A 8 31.96 21.81 -30.66
N ALA A 9 32.71 20.87 -30.11
CA ALA A 9 32.12 19.71 -29.46
C ALA A 9 31.42 20.20 -28.18
N PHE A 10 30.12 20.36 -28.27
CA PHE A 10 29.27 20.58 -27.09
C PHE A 10 29.18 19.24 -26.34
N VAL A 11 30.12 19.00 -25.44
CA VAL A 11 30.03 17.92 -24.46
C VAL A 11 28.90 18.29 -23.50
N VAL A 12 27.70 17.88 -23.82
CA VAL A 12 26.59 17.86 -22.86
C VAL A 12 26.99 16.85 -21.79
N LEU A 13 27.61 17.33 -20.72
CA LEU A 13 27.64 16.62 -19.46
C LEU A 13 26.18 16.50 -19.00
N CYS A 14 25.50 15.44 -19.45
CA CYS A 14 24.39 14.90 -18.73
C CYS A 14 24.97 14.41 -17.39
N SER A 15 25.09 15.30 -16.42
CA SER A 15 25.10 14.91 -15.03
C SER A 15 23.75 14.21 -14.82
N SER A 16 23.74 12.90 -14.99
CA SER A 16 22.74 12.04 -14.43
C SER A 16 22.80 12.35 -12.93
N ALA A 17 21.95 13.26 -12.50
CA ALA A 17 21.63 13.41 -11.09
C ALA A 17 21.00 12.08 -10.70
N PHE A 18 21.84 11.11 -10.33
CA PHE A 18 21.37 9.93 -9.62
C PHE A 18 20.69 10.49 -8.39
N ALA A 19 19.38 10.51 -8.39
CA ALA A 19 18.63 10.89 -7.23
C ALA A 19 19.12 9.95 -6.12
N GLN A 20 19.74 10.53 -5.10
CA GLN A 20 20.39 9.79 -4.03
C GLN A 20 19.39 9.61 -2.90
N THR A 21 19.40 8.44 -2.26
CA THR A 21 18.66 8.23 -0.99
C THR A 21 19.08 9.30 0.01
N LYS A 22 18.10 10.03 0.56
CA LYS A 22 18.32 11.17 1.44
C LYS A 22 17.84 10.83 2.85
N LEU A 23 18.74 10.90 3.83
CA LEU A 23 18.36 10.95 5.24
C LEU A 23 17.70 12.31 5.52
N VAL A 24 16.41 12.29 5.91
CA VAL A 24 15.63 13.51 6.13
C VAL A 24 15.38 13.79 7.61
N GLU A 25 15.43 12.75 8.45
CA GLU A 25 15.23 12.87 9.88
C GLU A 25 15.97 11.77 10.63
N LYS A 26 16.52 12.11 11.78
CA LYS A 26 17.12 11.16 12.71
C LYS A 26 16.71 11.53 14.14
N VAL A 27 15.98 10.64 14.78
CA VAL A 27 15.60 10.75 16.19
C VAL A 27 16.48 9.85 17.02
N VAL A 28 17.10 10.42 18.05
CA VAL A 28 18.01 9.70 18.95
C VAL A 28 17.48 9.82 20.37
N ARG A 29 17.39 8.69 21.07
CA ARG A 29 17.01 8.66 22.48
C ARG A 29 18.13 9.22 23.35
N LYS A 30 17.79 10.18 24.23
CA LYS A 30 18.73 10.76 25.19
C LYS A 30 18.31 10.39 26.60
N GLY A 31 19.17 9.66 27.31
CA GLY A 31 18.91 9.25 28.68
C GLY A 31 17.64 8.41 28.81
N ASN A 32 16.74 8.80 29.72
CA ASN A 32 15.50 8.10 30.04
C ASN A 32 14.27 8.67 29.33
N GLU A 33 14.43 9.42 28.25
CA GLU A 33 13.32 9.96 27.47
C GLU A 33 12.48 8.81 26.85
N LEU A 34 11.16 8.97 26.87
CA LEU A 34 10.22 8.05 26.21
C LEU A 34 10.15 8.40 24.73
N VAL A 35 11.21 8.08 23.99
CA VAL A 35 11.35 8.34 22.58
C VAL A 35 11.76 7.03 21.89
N ILE A 36 11.08 6.70 20.80
CA ILE A 36 11.49 5.63 19.89
C ILE A 36 12.53 6.22 18.93
N PRO A 37 13.79 5.77 18.96
CA PRO A 37 14.81 6.23 18.01
C PRO A 37 14.50 5.68 16.61
N TYR A 38 14.70 6.50 15.57
CA TYR A 38 14.54 6.06 14.18
C TYR A 38 15.36 6.92 13.23
N GLU A 39 15.57 6.40 12.06
CA GLU A 39 16.08 7.12 10.90
C GLU A 39 15.03 7.11 9.79
N LYS A 40 14.76 8.28 9.18
CA LYS A 40 13.83 8.44 8.08
C LYS A 40 14.56 8.86 6.82
N TYR A 41 14.36 8.10 5.77
CA TYR A 41 14.95 8.33 4.46
C TYR A 41 13.87 8.57 3.41
N VAL A 42 14.25 9.28 2.35
CA VAL A 42 13.46 9.35 1.11
C VAL A 42 14.31 8.82 -0.03
N LEU A 43 13.78 7.81 -0.72
CA LEU A 43 14.41 7.17 -1.85
C LEU A 43 14.21 8.01 -3.13
N PRO A 44 15.01 7.75 -4.20
CA PRO A 44 14.91 8.50 -5.46
C PRO A 44 13.54 8.49 -6.12
N ASN A 45 12.78 7.42 -5.94
CA ASN A 45 11.41 7.27 -6.46
C ASN A 45 10.33 7.88 -5.55
N GLY A 46 10.73 8.56 -4.47
CA GLY A 46 9.82 9.21 -3.51
C GLY A 46 9.34 8.31 -2.37
N LEU A 47 9.72 7.02 -2.35
CA LEU A 47 9.39 6.11 -1.25
C LEU A 47 10.02 6.62 0.06
N THR A 48 9.21 6.72 1.09
CA THR A 48 9.70 6.99 2.44
C THR A 48 10.08 5.67 3.11
N LEU A 49 11.26 5.62 3.72
CA LEU A 49 11.73 4.50 4.52
C LEU A 49 12.01 4.98 5.95
N ILE A 50 11.44 4.30 6.93
CA ILE A 50 11.69 4.54 8.35
C ILE A 50 12.33 3.28 8.93
N ILE A 51 13.46 3.43 9.61
CA ILE A 51 14.17 2.33 10.24
C ILE A 51 14.27 2.60 11.73
N HIS A 52 13.75 1.67 12.51
CA HIS A 52 13.95 1.57 13.95
C HIS A 52 14.70 0.28 14.26
N GLU A 53 15.80 0.38 14.99
CA GLU A 53 16.59 -0.78 15.42
C GLU A 53 16.29 -1.10 16.88
N ASP A 54 15.79 -2.33 17.11
CA ASP A 54 15.64 -2.94 18.43
C ASP A 54 16.14 -4.39 18.34
N HIS A 55 17.16 -4.72 19.13
CA HIS A 55 17.79 -6.04 19.14
C HIS A 55 17.35 -6.88 20.36
N SER A 56 16.26 -6.51 21.02
CA SER A 56 15.73 -7.25 22.19
C SER A 56 15.23 -8.64 21.80
N ASP A 57 14.65 -8.77 20.60
CA ASP A 57 14.14 -10.03 20.04
C ASP A 57 14.70 -10.28 18.63
N PRO A 58 14.89 -11.56 18.23
CA PRO A 58 15.39 -11.91 16.90
C PRO A 58 14.28 -11.87 15.84
N LEU A 59 13.46 -10.83 15.85
CA LEU A 59 12.34 -10.60 14.95
C LEU A 59 12.57 -9.35 14.13
N VAL A 60 11.89 -9.27 12.97
CA VAL A 60 11.75 -8.06 12.19
C VAL A 60 10.29 -7.88 11.83
N HIS A 61 9.85 -6.64 11.90
CA HIS A 61 8.54 -6.20 11.44
C HIS A 61 8.73 -5.31 10.21
N VAL A 62 8.01 -5.60 9.13
CA VAL A 62 7.96 -4.79 7.92
C VAL A 62 6.52 -4.32 7.75
N ASP A 63 6.33 -3.02 7.61
CA ASP A 63 5.02 -2.42 7.30
C ASP A 63 5.15 -1.54 6.06
N VAL A 64 4.28 -1.74 5.10
CA VAL A 64 4.13 -0.89 3.92
C VAL A 64 2.80 -0.17 4.03
N THR A 65 2.84 1.09 4.41
CA THR A 65 1.67 1.97 4.53
C THR A 65 1.54 2.87 3.31
N TYR A 66 0.39 2.80 2.62
CA TYR A 66 -0.02 3.73 1.56
C TYR A 66 -0.98 4.79 2.10
N HIS A 67 -0.79 6.05 1.70
CA HIS A 67 -1.66 7.17 2.05
C HIS A 67 -2.93 7.18 1.18
N VAL A 68 -3.63 6.06 1.18
CA VAL A 68 -4.87 5.83 0.47
C VAL A 68 -5.79 4.95 1.31
N GLY A 69 -7.02 5.37 1.43
CA GLY A 69 -8.10 4.65 2.09
C GLY A 69 -9.42 5.05 1.45
N SER A 70 -10.55 4.73 2.09
CA SER A 70 -11.87 4.98 1.52
C SER A 70 -12.17 6.48 1.29
N ALA A 71 -11.44 7.39 1.93
CA ALA A 71 -11.60 8.83 1.68
C ALA A 71 -11.07 9.28 0.30
N ARG A 72 -10.35 8.44 -0.42
CA ARG A 72 -9.84 8.72 -1.78
C ARG A 72 -10.72 8.12 -2.88
N GLU A 73 -11.79 7.45 -2.50
CA GLU A 73 -12.76 6.85 -3.43
C GLU A 73 -13.67 7.92 -4.05
N GLU A 74 -14.18 7.61 -5.22
CA GLU A 74 -15.17 8.44 -5.90
C GLU A 74 -16.59 8.05 -5.47
N ILE A 75 -17.51 9.00 -5.48
CA ILE A 75 -18.94 8.72 -5.25
C ILE A 75 -19.44 7.71 -6.27
N GLY A 76 -20.08 6.64 -5.79
CA GLY A 76 -20.54 5.54 -6.64
C GLY A 76 -19.50 4.46 -6.89
N LYS A 77 -18.31 4.55 -6.23
CA LYS A 77 -17.24 3.57 -6.26
C LYS A 77 -16.67 3.32 -4.86
N SER A 78 -17.55 3.26 -3.85
CA SER A 78 -17.13 3.00 -2.47
C SER A 78 -16.69 1.55 -2.27
N GLY A 79 -15.74 1.33 -1.35
CA GLY A 79 -15.19 0.02 -1.03
C GLY A 79 -13.94 -0.35 -1.83
N PHE A 80 -13.46 0.51 -2.72
CA PHE A 80 -12.30 0.20 -3.57
C PHE A 80 -11.00 0.02 -2.79
N ALA A 81 -10.73 0.85 -1.80
CA ALA A 81 -9.51 0.75 -1.01
C ALA A 81 -9.45 -0.60 -0.27
N HIS A 82 -10.56 -1.01 0.33
CA HIS A 82 -10.68 -2.31 1.00
C HIS A 82 -10.67 -3.47 0.01
N PHE A 83 -11.37 -3.34 -1.12
CA PHE A 83 -11.32 -4.34 -2.18
C PHE A 83 -9.88 -4.52 -2.70
N PHE A 84 -9.14 -3.40 -2.82
CA PHE A 84 -7.75 -3.46 -3.24
C PHE A 84 -6.85 -4.11 -2.19
N GLU A 85 -7.12 -3.92 -0.90
CA GLU A 85 -6.44 -4.66 0.17
C GLU A 85 -6.52 -6.18 -0.08
N HIS A 86 -7.70 -6.71 -0.38
CA HIS A 86 -7.87 -8.12 -0.72
C HIS A 86 -7.08 -8.53 -1.98
N MET A 87 -7.10 -7.69 -3.02
CA MET A 87 -6.39 -7.97 -4.26
C MET A 87 -4.87 -8.04 -4.09
N MET A 88 -4.32 -7.29 -3.16
CA MET A 88 -2.88 -7.26 -2.88
C MET A 88 -2.32 -8.59 -2.37
N PHE A 89 -3.18 -9.50 -1.92
CA PHE A 89 -2.80 -10.85 -1.50
C PHE A 89 -2.98 -11.92 -2.59
N GLN A 90 -3.46 -11.55 -3.77
CA GLN A 90 -3.78 -12.48 -4.85
C GLN A 90 -2.61 -12.76 -5.80
N GLY A 91 -1.37 -12.52 -5.33
CA GLY A 91 -0.15 -12.70 -6.11
C GLY A 91 0.21 -11.49 -6.96
N SER A 92 1.34 -11.60 -7.63
CA SER A 92 1.95 -10.62 -8.54
C SER A 92 2.57 -11.35 -9.72
N ASP A 93 3.33 -10.68 -10.57
CA ASP A 93 3.93 -11.30 -11.76
C ASP A 93 4.89 -12.46 -11.37
N ASN A 94 5.67 -12.28 -10.29
CA ASN A 94 6.65 -13.26 -9.84
C ASN A 94 6.21 -14.09 -8.62
N VAL A 95 5.08 -13.75 -8.00
CA VAL A 95 4.54 -14.45 -6.82
C VAL A 95 3.17 -15.01 -7.16
N ALA A 96 3.06 -16.34 -7.19
CA ALA A 96 1.81 -17.01 -7.50
C ALA A 96 0.72 -16.72 -6.44
N ASP A 97 -0.53 -16.94 -6.82
CA ASP A 97 -1.70 -16.78 -5.96
C ASP A 97 -1.52 -17.54 -4.64
N GLU A 98 -1.89 -16.91 -3.52
CA GLU A 98 -1.70 -17.40 -2.14
C GLU A 98 -0.22 -17.62 -1.72
N GLN A 99 0.75 -17.49 -2.64
CA GLN A 99 2.14 -17.78 -2.32
C GLN A 99 2.74 -16.78 -1.32
N HIS A 100 2.24 -15.56 -1.27
CA HIS A 100 2.65 -14.55 -0.28
C HIS A 100 2.38 -15.08 1.15
N PHE A 101 1.15 -15.50 1.43
CA PHE A 101 0.79 -16.11 2.73
C PHE A 101 1.61 -17.35 3.04
N LYS A 102 1.78 -18.25 2.08
CA LYS A 102 2.56 -19.49 2.25
C LYS A 102 4.02 -19.18 2.57
N THR A 103 4.61 -18.20 1.89
CA THR A 103 6.02 -17.83 2.09
C THR A 103 6.27 -17.25 3.48
N VAL A 104 5.42 -16.30 3.92
CA VAL A 104 5.55 -15.70 5.25
C VAL A 104 5.31 -16.74 6.36
N THR A 105 4.27 -17.56 6.22
CA THR A 105 3.96 -18.62 7.19
C THR A 105 5.07 -19.67 7.26
N ALA A 106 5.61 -20.11 6.11
CA ALA A 106 6.73 -21.05 6.06
C ALA A 106 8.02 -20.45 6.65
N ALA A 107 8.19 -19.14 6.63
CA ALA A 107 9.26 -18.43 7.30
C ALA A 107 9.07 -18.34 8.83
N GLY A 108 7.98 -18.84 9.37
CA GLY A 108 7.64 -18.77 10.80
C GLY A 108 7.02 -17.43 11.22
N GLY A 109 6.51 -16.66 10.28
CA GLY A 109 5.94 -15.33 10.51
C GLY A 109 4.43 -15.28 10.45
N THR A 110 3.93 -14.07 10.67
CA THR A 110 2.53 -13.67 10.51
C THR A 110 2.44 -12.47 9.60
N LEU A 111 1.31 -12.30 8.91
CA LEU A 111 1.05 -11.14 8.04
C LEU A 111 -0.43 -10.76 8.10
N ASN A 112 -0.69 -9.49 7.77
CA ASN A 112 -2.06 -8.99 7.61
C ASN A 112 -2.06 -7.73 6.74
N GLY A 113 -3.26 -7.28 6.37
CA GLY A 113 -3.54 -5.97 5.81
C GLY A 113 -4.64 -5.29 6.60
N THR A 114 -4.68 -3.97 6.56
CA THR A 114 -5.81 -3.19 7.09
C THR A 114 -6.07 -1.96 6.26
N THR A 115 -7.34 -1.60 6.12
CA THR A 115 -7.77 -0.38 5.45
C THR A 115 -8.66 0.45 6.38
N ASN A 116 -8.41 1.76 6.41
CA ASN A 116 -9.31 2.73 7.02
C ASN A 116 -9.65 3.85 6.03
N ARG A 117 -10.16 4.98 6.52
CA ARG A 117 -10.51 6.11 5.66
C ARG A 117 -9.32 6.77 4.96
N ASP A 118 -8.15 6.77 5.61
CA ASP A 118 -7.00 7.58 5.19
C ASP A 118 -5.78 6.77 4.77
N ARG A 119 -5.70 5.51 5.16
CA ARG A 119 -4.56 4.64 4.88
C ARG A 119 -4.95 3.21 4.61
N THR A 120 -4.11 2.51 3.84
CA THR A 120 -4.09 1.05 3.70
C THR A 120 -2.67 0.58 3.98
N ASN A 121 -2.51 -0.40 4.85
CA ASN A 121 -1.20 -0.98 5.12
C ASN A 121 -1.18 -2.50 5.05
N TYR A 122 0.00 -3.02 4.81
CA TYR A 122 0.32 -4.44 4.74
C TYR A 122 1.55 -4.64 5.61
N PHE A 123 1.50 -5.65 6.46
CA PHE A 123 2.60 -5.86 7.39
C PHE A 123 2.83 -7.33 7.68
N GLU A 124 4.08 -7.68 7.92
CA GLU A 124 4.51 -8.98 8.35
C GLU A 124 5.52 -8.89 9.50
N THR A 125 5.47 -9.89 10.38
CA THR A 125 6.46 -10.10 11.44
C THR A 125 7.06 -11.47 11.24
N VAL A 126 8.38 -11.53 11.08
CA VAL A 126 9.14 -12.76 10.78
C VAL A 126 10.43 -12.80 11.61
N PRO A 127 11.09 -13.97 11.73
CA PRO A 127 12.46 -14.03 12.23
C PRO A 127 13.40 -13.13 11.42
N SER A 128 14.33 -12.44 12.08
CA SER A 128 15.16 -11.38 11.49
C SER A 128 15.98 -11.83 10.26
N ASN A 129 16.35 -13.11 10.18
CA ASN A 129 17.03 -13.68 9.02
C ASN A 129 16.15 -13.80 7.75
N GLN A 130 14.87 -13.44 7.82
CA GLN A 130 13.93 -13.44 6.69
C GLN A 130 13.66 -12.04 6.12
N LEU A 131 14.28 -10.99 6.66
CA LEU A 131 14.04 -9.59 6.25
C LEU A 131 14.15 -9.39 4.73
N GLU A 132 15.25 -9.87 4.13
CA GLU A 132 15.48 -9.70 2.69
C GLU A 132 14.35 -10.31 1.85
N LYS A 133 13.85 -11.48 2.27
CA LYS A 133 12.75 -12.15 1.59
C LYS A 133 11.44 -11.36 1.69
N MET A 134 11.16 -10.74 2.86
CA MET A 134 9.96 -9.90 3.03
C MET A 134 10.05 -8.64 2.18
N LEU A 135 11.18 -7.96 2.21
CA LEU A 135 11.41 -6.77 1.36
C LEU A 135 11.28 -7.11 -0.14
N TRP A 136 11.71 -8.30 -0.55
CA TRP A 136 11.52 -8.76 -1.92
C TRP A 136 10.05 -8.98 -2.25
N LEU A 137 9.27 -9.63 -1.38
CA LEU A 137 7.82 -9.83 -1.56
C LEU A 137 7.08 -8.50 -1.67
N GLU A 138 7.39 -7.55 -0.79
CA GLU A 138 6.77 -6.23 -0.80
C GLU A 138 7.15 -5.43 -2.05
N ALA A 139 8.42 -5.46 -2.47
CA ALA A 139 8.87 -4.81 -3.69
C ALA A 139 8.21 -5.40 -4.95
N ASP A 140 8.05 -6.72 -4.99
CA ASP A 140 7.37 -7.41 -6.10
C ASP A 140 5.89 -7.05 -6.15
N ARG A 141 5.21 -7.08 -5.02
CA ARG A 141 3.81 -6.64 -4.92
C ARG A 141 3.63 -5.17 -5.32
N MET A 142 4.54 -4.29 -4.90
CA MET A 142 4.50 -2.87 -5.23
C MET A 142 4.72 -2.61 -6.72
N GLY A 143 5.61 -3.36 -7.35
CA GLY A 143 6.03 -3.13 -8.74
C GLY A 143 5.22 -3.90 -9.79
N PHE A 144 4.74 -5.09 -9.46
CA PHE A 144 4.26 -6.08 -10.44
C PHE A 144 2.89 -6.68 -10.12
N LEU A 145 2.11 -6.07 -9.24
CA LEU A 145 0.77 -6.54 -8.89
C LEU A 145 -0.18 -6.55 -10.08
N LEU A 146 -0.21 -5.44 -10.85
CA LEU A 146 -1.24 -5.24 -11.88
C LEU A 146 -1.20 -6.30 -12.99
N ASP A 147 -0.04 -6.89 -13.25
CA ASP A 147 0.13 -7.93 -14.26
C ASP A 147 -0.59 -9.22 -13.85
N ALA A 148 -0.74 -9.45 -12.54
CA ALA A 148 -1.46 -10.60 -11.98
C ALA A 148 -2.95 -10.35 -11.74
N VAL A 149 -3.45 -9.12 -11.88
CA VAL A 149 -4.87 -8.78 -11.71
C VAL A 149 -5.67 -9.20 -12.94
N THR A 150 -6.43 -10.28 -12.77
CA THR A 150 -7.31 -10.83 -13.81
C THR A 150 -8.78 -10.63 -13.48
N GLN A 151 -9.67 -10.68 -14.50
CA GLN A 151 -11.11 -10.62 -14.30
C GLN A 151 -11.58 -11.69 -13.31
N LYS A 152 -11.05 -12.92 -13.39
CA LYS A 152 -11.41 -14.00 -12.48
C LYS A 152 -11.10 -13.68 -11.03
N LYS A 153 -9.89 -13.20 -10.72
CA LYS A 153 -9.48 -12.80 -9.35
C LYS A 153 -10.35 -11.64 -8.86
N PHE A 154 -10.61 -10.68 -9.73
CA PHE A 154 -11.49 -9.56 -9.43
C PHE A 154 -12.89 -10.03 -9.00
N GLU A 155 -13.54 -10.93 -9.75
CA GLU A 155 -14.86 -11.42 -9.39
C GLU A 155 -14.87 -12.25 -8.10
N VAL A 156 -13.84 -13.06 -7.87
CA VAL A 156 -13.70 -13.82 -6.62
C VAL A 156 -13.58 -12.88 -5.42
N GLN A 157 -12.72 -11.87 -5.50
CA GLN A 157 -12.53 -10.93 -4.39
C GLN A 157 -13.73 -9.99 -4.22
N ARG A 158 -14.42 -9.60 -5.29
CA ARG A 158 -15.72 -8.91 -5.21
C ARG A 158 -16.73 -9.70 -4.37
N ALA A 159 -16.88 -10.98 -4.67
CA ALA A 159 -17.77 -11.84 -3.92
C ALA A 159 -17.35 -11.98 -2.45
N THR A 160 -16.05 -12.07 -2.18
CA THR A 160 -15.49 -12.13 -0.82
C THR A 160 -15.84 -10.88 -0.02
N VAL A 161 -15.57 -9.68 -0.56
CA VAL A 161 -15.89 -8.39 0.10
C VAL A 161 -17.40 -8.24 0.35
N LYS A 162 -18.24 -8.64 -0.63
CA LYS A 162 -19.71 -8.64 -0.45
C LYS A 162 -20.14 -9.58 0.65
N ASN A 163 -19.57 -10.78 0.73
CA ASN A 163 -19.87 -11.75 1.80
C ASN A 163 -19.41 -11.21 3.17
N GLU A 164 -18.24 -10.57 3.24
CA GLU A 164 -17.75 -9.95 4.46
C GLU A 164 -18.69 -8.83 4.92
N ARG A 165 -19.16 -7.97 4.01
CA ARG A 165 -20.16 -6.95 4.34
C ARG A 165 -21.42 -7.62 4.90
N GLY A 166 -21.91 -8.67 4.26
CA GLY A 166 -23.08 -9.43 4.74
C GLY A 166 -22.88 -9.93 6.16
N GLN A 167 -21.72 -10.49 6.46
CA GLN A 167 -21.43 -11.06 7.79
C GLN A 167 -21.21 -9.99 8.86
N ASN A 168 -20.49 -8.95 8.57
CA ASN A 168 -20.02 -7.98 9.58
C ASN A 168 -20.95 -6.78 9.76
N TYR A 169 -21.80 -6.48 8.75
CA TYR A 169 -22.67 -5.31 8.73
C TYR A 169 -24.14 -5.68 8.56
N ASP A 170 -24.53 -6.30 7.44
CA ASP A 170 -25.94 -6.42 7.08
C ASP A 170 -26.69 -7.43 7.95
N ASN A 171 -26.06 -8.54 8.33
CA ASN A 171 -26.66 -9.63 9.12
C ASN A 171 -26.31 -9.57 10.61
N ARG A 172 -25.53 -8.56 11.03
CA ARG A 172 -25.11 -8.42 12.42
C ARG A 172 -26.04 -7.48 13.18
N PRO A 173 -26.46 -7.77 14.43
CA PRO A 173 -27.17 -6.81 15.26
C PRO A 173 -26.38 -5.50 15.39
N TYR A 174 -27.03 -4.37 15.13
CA TYR A 174 -26.41 -3.03 15.09
C TYR A 174 -25.29 -2.86 14.06
N GLY A 175 -25.10 -3.78 13.12
CA GLY A 175 -24.01 -3.74 12.13
C GLY A 175 -24.02 -2.50 11.24
N LEU A 176 -25.20 -1.98 10.91
CA LEU A 176 -25.35 -0.75 10.10
C LEU A 176 -25.28 0.56 10.91
N ALA A 177 -25.13 0.50 12.25
CA ALA A 177 -25.12 1.70 13.08
C ALA A 177 -24.06 2.71 12.65
N GLN A 178 -22.84 2.24 12.37
CA GLN A 178 -21.74 3.10 11.93
C GLN A 178 -22.00 3.73 10.54
N GLU A 179 -22.65 3.01 9.65
CA GLU A 179 -23.02 3.53 8.33
C GLU A 179 -24.08 4.65 8.44
N TYR A 180 -25.12 4.43 9.23
CA TYR A 180 -26.12 5.47 9.51
C TYR A 180 -25.52 6.67 10.23
N LEU A 181 -24.60 6.44 11.17
CA LEU A 181 -23.92 7.52 11.87
C LEU A 181 -23.09 8.35 10.90
N ALA A 182 -22.28 7.73 10.04
CA ALA A 182 -21.47 8.43 9.05
C ALA A 182 -22.33 9.25 8.07
N LYS A 183 -23.41 8.66 7.54
CA LYS A 183 -24.34 9.34 6.63
C LYS A 183 -25.04 10.56 7.25
N ASN A 184 -25.26 10.55 8.56
CA ASN A 184 -25.95 11.64 9.24
C ASN A 184 -25.00 12.71 9.83
N MET A 185 -23.75 12.34 10.12
CA MET A 185 -22.72 13.27 10.63
C MET A 185 -22.06 14.08 9.50
N TYR A 186 -21.92 13.51 8.32
CA TYR A 186 -21.25 14.13 7.20
C TYR A 186 -22.22 14.44 6.06
N PRO A 187 -22.09 15.60 5.37
CA PRO A 187 -22.93 15.90 4.21
C PRO A 187 -22.69 14.88 3.10
N TYR A 188 -23.70 14.71 2.23
CA TYR A 188 -23.58 13.85 1.06
C TYR A 188 -22.36 14.21 0.22
N GLY A 189 -21.58 13.21 -0.13
CA GLY A 189 -20.35 13.38 -0.92
C GLY A 189 -19.12 13.73 -0.10
N HIS A 190 -19.25 13.95 1.19
CA HIS A 190 -18.06 14.07 2.05
C HIS A 190 -17.33 12.71 2.10
N PRO A 191 -15.98 12.68 1.98
CA PRO A 191 -15.20 11.43 1.95
C PRO A 191 -15.40 10.48 3.14
N TYR A 192 -15.95 10.97 4.23
CA TYR A 192 -16.21 10.19 5.45
C TYR A 192 -17.68 9.81 5.62
N SER A 193 -18.55 10.11 4.62
CA SER A 193 -19.97 9.77 4.68
C SER A 193 -20.29 8.30 4.36
N TRP A 194 -19.30 7.53 3.93
CA TRP A 194 -19.42 6.08 3.73
C TRP A 194 -18.39 5.29 4.54
N LEU A 195 -18.62 3.99 4.65
CA LEU A 195 -17.70 3.08 5.33
C LEU A 195 -16.68 2.49 4.37
N THR A 196 -15.54 2.08 4.90
CA THR A 196 -14.45 1.44 4.17
C THR A 196 -14.88 0.18 3.41
N ILE A 197 -15.84 -0.58 3.96
CA ILE A 197 -16.41 -1.76 3.30
C ILE A 197 -17.17 -1.43 2.01
N GLY A 198 -17.63 -0.20 1.83
CA GLY A 198 -18.38 0.26 0.67
C GLY A 198 -19.82 -0.25 0.60
N TYR A 199 -20.54 0.18 -0.45
CA TYR A 199 -21.89 -0.26 -0.74
C TYR A 199 -21.88 -1.40 -1.75
N VAL A 200 -22.80 -2.36 -1.61
CA VAL A 200 -22.94 -3.50 -2.54
C VAL A 200 -23.19 -3.01 -3.97
N GLU A 201 -24.04 -1.99 -4.12
CA GLU A 201 -24.40 -1.40 -5.41
C GLU A 201 -23.19 -0.78 -6.13
N ASP A 202 -22.26 -0.21 -5.36
CA ASP A 202 -21.01 0.35 -5.90
C ASP A 202 -20.07 -0.78 -6.32
N LEU A 203 -19.91 -1.80 -5.49
CA LEU A 203 -19.09 -2.98 -5.81
C LEU A 203 -19.62 -3.73 -7.04
N ASP A 204 -20.94 -3.75 -7.27
CA ASP A 204 -21.55 -4.41 -8.44
C ASP A 204 -21.38 -3.60 -9.73
N ARG A 205 -21.26 -2.28 -9.62
CA ARG A 205 -21.16 -1.36 -10.76
C ARG A 205 -19.77 -1.30 -11.38
N VAL A 206 -18.73 -1.49 -10.57
CA VAL A 206 -17.33 -1.30 -10.96
C VAL A 206 -16.76 -2.52 -11.70
N ASN A 207 -15.70 -2.29 -12.44
CA ASN A 207 -15.01 -3.31 -13.23
C ASN A 207 -13.51 -3.36 -12.90
N VAL A 208 -12.80 -4.31 -13.52
CA VAL A 208 -11.36 -4.51 -13.27
C VAL A 208 -10.51 -3.32 -13.69
N ASP A 209 -10.91 -2.57 -14.71
CA ASP A 209 -10.16 -1.40 -15.17
C ASP A 209 -10.31 -0.22 -14.19
N ASP A 210 -11.49 -0.05 -13.59
CA ASP A 210 -11.68 0.91 -12.50
C ASP A 210 -10.73 0.62 -11.32
N LEU A 211 -10.58 -0.66 -10.97
CA LEU A 211 -9.68 -1.09 -9.91
C LEU A 211 -8.21 -0.81 -10.28
N LYS A 212 -7.79 -1.15 -11.50
CA LYS A 212 -6.43 -0.87 -11.99
C LYS A 212 -6.12 0.62 -12.00
N ASN A 213 -7.06 1.45 -12.42
CA ASN A 213 -6.92 2.91 -12.42
C ASN A 213 -6.78 3.47 -11.01
N PHE A 214 -7.50 2.91 -10.03
CA PHE A 214 -7.37 3.30 -8.63
C PHE A 214 -5.96 2.98 -8.10
N PHE A 215 -5.41 1.81 -8.42
CA PHE A 215 -4.03 1.46 -8.07
C PHE A 215 -3.01 2.43 -8.67
N LEU A 216 -3.07 2.65 -9.98
CA LEU A 216 -2.13 3.52 -10.68
C LEU A 216 -2.14 4.95 -10.14
N ARG A 217 -3.27 5.39 -9.60
CA ARG A 217 -3.42 6.72 -9.01
C ARG A 217 -2.83 6.82 -7.60
N TRP A 218 -2.93 5.77 -6.79
CA TRP A 218 -2.71 5.88 -5.35
C TRP A 218 -1.60 5.00 -4.78
N TYR A 219 -1.24 3.90 -5.45
CA TYR A 219 -0.31 2.90 -4.89
C TYR A 219 1.13 3.04 -5.43
N GLY A 220 1.49 4.23 -5.90
CA GLY A 220 2.87 4.50 -6.28
C GLY A 220 3.81 4.61 -5.06
N PRO A 221 5.11 4.34 -5.24
CA PRO A 221 6.10 4.41 -4.16
C PRO A 221 6.19 5.79 -3.50
N ASN A 222 5.94 6.86 -4.25
CA ASN A 222 5.91 8.24 -3.74
C ASN A 222 4.73 8.54 -2.80
N ASN A 223 3.77 7.63 -2.70
CA ASN A 223 2.63 7.67 -1.78
C ASN A 223 2.71 6.58 -0.71
N ALA A 224 3.87 5.95 -0.55
CA ALA A 224 4.10 4.85 0.38
C ALA A 224 5.18 5.18 1.41
N THR A 225 5.04 4.57 2.57
CA THR A 225 6.06 4.53 3.63
C THR A 225 6.32 3.08 3.99
N VAL A 226 7.57 2.68 4.01
CA VAL A 226 8.04 1.39 4.55
C VAL A 226 8.65 1.65 5.91
N THR A 227 8.26 0.84 6.88
CA THR A 227 8.81 0.90 8.24
C THR A 227 9.35 -0.46 8.63
#